data_84b49668030f43310572117e40b29178
#
_entry.id   84b49668030f43310572117e40b29178
#
_cell.length_a   1.000
_cell.length_b   1.000
_cell.length_c   1.000
_cell.angle_alpha   90.00
_cell.angle_beta   90.00
_cell.angle_gamma   90.00
#
_symmetry.space_group_name_H-M   'P 1'
#
loop_
_entity.id
_entity.type
_entity.pdbx_description
1 polymer ?
#
loop_
_entity_poly.entity_id
_entity_poly.type
_entity_poly.pdbx_seq_one_letter_code
_entity_poly.pdbx_strand_id
1 'polypeptide(L)'
;STYMIAQIISAAITIPFMYFASYKPTQRMFVEKPKLDRVLFINVLWVIVITLFISFALNNIITMSPLIGLSEGYAKANESFYASTLALELIGSAILSPIMEELVFRGIVFGNMRKIMNVPQAVFLSALLFGLIHFNVVQFVYAFLLGLVLAAFMYKSGHVYAAMIGHITANAFAVIRTETGILKWTVDGSVMAWVVSVICLGVGAV
;
A
#
# COMPACT_ATOMS: atom_id res chain seq x y z
N SER A 1 10.28 11.28 15.98
CA SER A 1 9.02 12.08 15.97
C SER A 1 9.02 13.19 14.92
N THR A 2 10.13 13.91 14.71
CA THR A 2 10.23 15.01 13.72
C THR A 2 9.88 14.56 12.30
N TYR A 3 10.34 13.38 11.88
CA TYR A 3 10.04 12.81 10.57
C TYR A 3 8.52 12.63 10.37
N MET A 4 7.82 12.00 11.32
CA MET A 4 6.38 11.77 11.21
C MET A 4 5.56 13.05 11.21
N ILE A 5 5.96 14.04 12.03
CA ILE A 5 5.30 15.36 12.04
C ILE A 5 5.44 16.05 10.69
N ALA A 6 6.65 16.05 10.12
CA ALA A 6 6.89 16.63 8.80
C ALA A 6 6.06 15.92 7.71
N GLN A 7 5.96 14.60 7.76
CA GLN A 7 5.13 13.81 6.85
C GLN A 7 3.64 14.16 6.96
N ILE A 8 3.12 14.28 8.19
CA ILE A 8 1.71 14.67 8.44
C ILE A 8 1.43 16.06 7.89
N ILE A 9 2.31 17.05 8.16
CA ILE A 9 2.15 18.42 7.65
C ILE A 9 2.20 18.43 6.12
N SER A 10 3.18 17.74 5.52
CA SER A 10 3.29 17.62 4.06
C SER A 10 2.03 17.02 3.46
N ALA A 11 1.53 15.93 4.02
CA ALA A 11 0.31 15.28 3.55
C ALA A 11 -0.92 16.19 3.69
N ALA A 12 -1.07 16.90 4.79
CA ALA A 12 -2.18 17.83 5.02
C ALA A 12 -2.25 18.97 3.98
N ILE A 13 -1.09 19.38 3.45
CA ILE A 13 -1.00 20.41 2.39
C ILE A 13 -1.20 19.77 1.01
N THR A 14 -0.53 18.65 0.76
CA THR A 14 -0.48 18.06 -0.59
C THR A 14 -1.77 17.32 -0.97
N ILE A 15 -2.44 16.64 -0.03
CA ILE A 15 -3.67 15.89 -0.32
C ILE A 15 -4.78 16.78 -0.92
N PRO A 16 -5.17 17.92 -0.32
CA PRO A 16 -6.17 18.79 -0.91
C PRO A 16 -5.75 19.30 -2.28
N PHE A 17 -4.50 19.74 -2.43
CA PHE A 17 -3.97 20.21 -3.69
C PHE A 17 -4.04 19.13 -4.78
N MET A 18 -3.54 17.94 -4.52
CA MET A 18 -3.56 16.82 -5.46
C MET A 18 -4.99 16.40 -5.81
N TYR A 19 -5.88 16.38 -4.82
CA TYR A 19 -7.27 16.01 -5.04
C TYR A 19 -7.99 16.99 -5.98
N PHE A 20 -7.91 18.29 -5.70
CA PHE A 20 -8.68 19.31 -6.45
C PHE A 20 -8.00 19.69 -7.76
N ALA A 21 -6.68 19.84 -7.79
CA ALA A 21 -5.96 20.30 -8.97
C ALA A 21 -5.76 19.21 -10.04
N SER A 22 -5.60 17.96 -9.61
CA SER A 22 -5.18 16.90 -10.52
C SER A 22 -6.13 15.71 -10.56
N TYR A 23 -6.47 15.10 -9.41
CA TYR A 23 -7.28 13.90 -9.37
C TYR A 23 -8.73 14.14 -9.81
N LYS A 24 -9.42 15.10 -9.22
CA LYS A 24 -10.82 15.38 -9.52
C LYS A 24 -11.09 15.70 -10.99
N PRO A 25 -10.27 16.49 -11.69
CA PRO A 25 -10.38 16.68 -13.14
C PRO A 25 -10.17 15.38 -13.93
N THR A 26 -9.21 14.54 -13.53
CA THR A 26 -8.93 13.25 -14.20
C THR A 26 -10.09 12.27 -14.03
N GLN A 27 -10.67 12.19 -12.84
CA GLN A 27 -11.79 11.28 -12.55
C GLN A 27 -13.09 11.63 -13.27
N ARG A 28 -13.37 12.90 -13.53
CA ARG A 28 -14.57 13.29 -14.29
C ARG A 28 -14.68 12.63 -15.66
N MET A 29 -13.58 12.09 -16.17
CA MET A 29 -13.50 11.44 -17.48
C MET A 29 -13.80 9.94 -17.44
N PHE A 30 -13.84 9.27 -16.27
CA PHE A 30 -13.74 7.81 -16.22
C PHE A 30 -14.80 7.08 -15.38
N VAL A 31 -15.48 7.71 -14.43
CA VAL A 31 -16.25 6.93 -13.45
C VAL A 31 -17.52 7.62 -12.96
N GLU A 32 -18.61 6.85 -12.91
CA GLU A 32 -19.81 7.21 -12.14
C GLU A 32 -19.50 7.20 -10.63
N LYS A 33 -20.20 8.06 -9.87
CA LYS A 33 -20.04 8.08 -8.42
C LYS A 33 -20.51 6.74 -7.83
N PRO A 34 -19.74 6.13 -6.90
CA PRO A 34 -20.19 4.91 -6.25
C PRO A 34 -21.48 5.18 -5.49
N LYS A 35 -22.43 4.27 -5.62
CA LYS A 35 -23.62 4.26 -4.77
C LYS A 35 -23.26 3.64 -3.42
N LEU A 36 -23.65 4.29 -2.34
CA LEU A 36 -23.53 3.72 -0.99
C LEU A 36 -24.60 2.64 -0.83
N ASP A 37 -24.24 1.42 -1.12
CA ASP A 37 -25.11 0.26 -1.03
C ASP A 37 -24.40 -0.95 -0.38
N ARG A 38 -25.14 -2.04 -0.22
CA ARG A 38 -24.62 -3.28 0.35
C ARG A 38 -23.47 -3.86 -0.50
N VAL A 39 -23.49 -3.68 -1.81
CA VAL A 39 -22.47 -4.21 -2.72
C VAL A 39 -21.15 -3.48 -2.47
N LEU A 40 -21.18 -2.16 -2.31
CA LEU A 40 -19.97 -1.38 -1.96
C LEU A 40 -19.39 -1.84 -0.62
N PHE A 41 -20.22 -2.06 0.40
CA PHE A 41 -19.76 -2.54 1.70
C PHE A 41 -19.06 -3.90 1.61
N ILE A 42 -19.65 -4.86 0.87
CA ILE A 42 -19.05 -6.17 0.64
C ILE A 42 -17.73 -6.05 -0.11
N ASN A 43 -17.66 -5.19 -1.14
CA ASN A 43 -16.41 -4.97 -1.89
C ASN A 43 -15.30 -4.38 -1.01
N VAL A 44 -15.63 -3.46 -0.11
CA VAL A 44 -14.68 -2.90 0.88
C VAL A 44 -14.15 -3.98 1.81
N LEU A 45 -15.02 -4.87 2.31
CA LEU A 45 -14.59 -6.00 3.15
C LEU A 45 -13.63 -6.91 2.40
N TRP A 46 -13.90 -7.23 1.14
CA TRP A 46 -13.01 -8.05 0.31
C TRP A 46 -11.66 -7.37 0.09
N VAL A 47 -11.64 -6.05 -0.18
CA VAL A 47 -10.38 -5.29 -0.30
C VAL A 47 -9.56 -5.43 0.98
N ILE A 48 -10.17 -5.25 2.15
CA ILE A 48 -9.48 -5.38 3.44
C ILE A 48 -8.95 -6.80 3.63
N VAL A 49 -9.78 -7.83 3.45
CA VAL A 49 -9.40 -9.24 3.65
C VAL A 49 -8.26 -9.65 2.72
N ILE A 50 -8.41 -9.40 1.42
CA ILE A 50 -7.38 -9.74 0.42
C ILE A 50 -6.06 -9.02 0.77
N THR A 51 -6.13 -7.73 1.10
CA THR A 51 -4.94 -6.96 1.45
C THR A 51 -4.27 -7.50 2.72
N LEU A 52 -5.01 -7.85 3.75
CA LEU A 52 -4.44 -8.44 4.97
C LEU A 52 -3.67 -9.72 4.66
N PHE A 53 -4.24 -10.63 3.87
CA PHE A 53 -3.56 -11.88 3.51
C PHE A 53 -2.31 -11.64 2.65
N ILE A 54 -2.41 -10.79 1.63
CA ILE A 54 -1.27 -10.49 0.74
C ILE A 54 -0.17 -9.74 1.49
N SER A 55 -0.51 -8.67 2.24
CA SER A 55 0.49 -7.89 2.97
C SER A 55 1.17 -8.70 4.07
N PHE A 56 0.43 -9.54 4.79
CA PHE A 56 0.97 -10.49 5.76
C PHE A 56 1.99 -11.42 5.09
N ALA A 57 1.59 -12.07 3.99
CA ALA A 57 2.45 -13.01 3.28
C ALA A 57 3.71 -12.32 2.72
N LEU A 58 3.57 -11.18 2.06
CA LEU A 58 4.70 -10.43 1.49
C LEU A 58 5.67 -9.97 2.58
N ASN A 59 5.17 -9.39 3.68
CA ASN A 59 6.01 -8.99 4.82
C ASN A 59 6.79 -10.18 5.38
N ASN A 60 6.14 -11.32 5.60
CA ASN A 60 6.80 -12.50 6.14
C ASN A 60 7.88 -13.04 5.19
N ILE A 61 7.53 -13.27 3.93
CA ILE A 61 8.44 -13.83 2.93
C ILE A 61 9.67 -12.93 2.76
N ILE A 62 9.47 -11.62 2.67
CA ILE A 62 10.57 -10.65 2.56
C ILE A 62 11.42 -10.64 3.82
N THR A 63 10.80 -10.63 5.01
CA THR A 63 11.52 -10.63 6.30
C THR A 63 12.36 -11.90 6.50
N MET A 64 11.86 -13.05 6.08
CA MET A 64 12.59 -14.32 6.17
C MET A 64 13.60 -14.53 5.02
N SER A 65 13.59 -13.67 4.00
CA SER A 65 14.52 -13.76 2.88
C SER A 65 15.86 -13.08 3.19
N PRO A 66 16.94 -13.41 2.46
CA PRO A 66 18.22 -12.71 2.56
C PRO A 66 18.16 -11.23 2.16
N LEU A 67 17.06 -10.78 1.54
CA LEU A 67 16.92 -9.45 0.96
C LEU A 67 17.11 -8.33 2.01
N ILE A 68 16.64 -8.55 3.25
CA ILE A 68 16.79 -7.58 4.35
C ILE A 68 18.25 -7.29 4.66
N GLY A 69 19.09 -8.34 4.72
CA GLY A 69 20.52 -8.21 4.99
C GLY A 69 21.31 -7.49 3.89
N LEU A 70 20.74 -7.35 2.69
CA LEU A 70 21.38 -6.69 1.54
C LEU A 70 21.08 -5.19 1.45
N SER A 71 20.27 -4.61 2.35
CA SER A 71 19.79 -3.24 2.22
C SER A 71 20.03 -2.39 3.48
N GLU A 72 21.18 -1.74 3.55
CA GLU A 72 21.43 -0.72 4.58
C GLU A 72 20.39 0.43 4.55
N GLY A 73 19.94 0.80 3.37
CA GLY A 73 18.90 1.83 3.19
C GLY A 73 17.58 1.43 3.85
N TYR A 74 17.22 0.14 3.81
CA TYR A 74 16.04 -0.36 4.52
C TYR A 74 16.17 -0.25 6.04
N ALA A 75 17.32 -0.63 6.60
CA ALA A 75 17.55 -0.54 8.04
C ALA A 75 17.39 0.90 8.55
N LYS A 76 18.00 1.88 7.86
CA LYS A 76 17.89 3.31 8.18
C LYS A 76 16.47 3.85 8.05
N ALA A 77 15.76 3.45 6.98
CA ALA A 77 14.37 3.84 6.76
C ALA A 77 13.47 3.29 7.87
N ASN A 78 13.66 2.03 8.24
CA ASN A 78 12.89 1.35 9.29
C ASN A 78 13.10 2.01 10.65
N GLU A 79 14.35 2.32 11.03
CA GLU A 79 14.68 3.04 12.25
C GLU A 79 13.99 4.42 12.31
N SER A 80 14.05 5.18 11.22
CA SER A 80 13.42 6.50 11.15
C SER A 80 11.88 6.43 11.22
N PHE A 81 11.30 5.38 10.65
CA PHE A 81 9.87 5.17 10.52
C PHE A 81 9.25 4.83 11.89
N TYR A 82 9.88 3.92 12.65
CA TYR A 82 9.43 3.47 13.97
C TYR A 82 10.06 4.24 15.15
N ALA A 83 10.61 5.44 14.91
CA ALA A 83 11.16 6.31 15.96
C ALA A 83 10.11 7.26 16.57
N SER A 84 8.83 6.96 16.43
CA SER A 84 7.74 7.84 16.84
C SER A 84 6.77 7.14 17.82
N THR A 85 5.66 7.76 18.13
CA THR A 85 4.60 7.09 18.88
C THR A 85 3.67 6.36 17.92
N LEU A 86 3.09 5.25 18.36
CA LEU A 86 2.12 4.47 17.60
C LEU A 86 1.02 5.34 16.95
N ALA A 87 0.53 6.33 17.68
CA ALA A 87 -0.52 7.23 17.17
C ALA A 87 -0.03 8.07 15.98
N LEU A 88 1.19 8.63 16.04
CA LEU A 88 1.77 9.42 14.94
C LEU A 88 2.10 8.53 13.73
N GLU A 89 2.56 7.31 13.96
CA GLU A 89 2.83 6.34 12.90
C GLU A 89 1.55 5.90 12.19
N LEU A 90 0.48 5.62 12.93
CA LEU A 90 -0.82 5.31 12.34
C LEU A 90 -1.38 6.48 11.54
N ILE A 91 -1.31 7.70 12.05
CA ILE A 91 -1.83 8.87 11.33
C ILE A 91 -0.96 9.18 10.11
N GLY A 92 0.35 9.30 10.29
CA GLY A 92 1.27 9.73 9.23
C GLY A 92 1.45 8.66 8.16
N SER A 93 1.94 7.50 8.56
CA SER A 93 2.39 6.47 7.64
C SER A 93 1.31 5.45 7.26
N ALA A 94 0.35 5.16 8.15
CA ALA A 94 -0.70 4.21 7.82
C ALA A 94 -1.94 4.84 7.16
N ILE A 95 -2.20 6.13 7.35
CA ILE A 95 -3.39 6.78 6.79
C ILE A 95 -3.01 7.85 5.76
N LEU A 96 -2.29 8.90 6.17
CA LEU A 96 -2.10 10.08 5.32
C LEU A 96 -1.16 9.81 4.14
N SER A 97 -0.05 9.10 4.36
CA SER A 97 0.86 8.73 3.28
C SER A 97 0.19 7.88 2.20
N PRO A 98 -0.50 6.77 2.54
CA PRO A 98 -1.28 6.01 1.56
C PRO A 98 -2.30 6.83 0.78
N ILE A 99 -3.03 7.73 1.43
CA ILE A 99 -4.00 8.59 0.72
C ILE A 99 -3.28 9.44 -0.33
N MET A 100 -2.19 10.10 0.05
CA MET A 100 -1.40 10.93 -0.85
C MET A 100 -0.81 10.10 -2.01
N GLU A 101 -0.22 8.97 -1.70
CA GLU A 101 0.43 8.10 -2.66
C GLU A 101 -0.59 7.51 -3.67
N GLU A 102 -1.76 7.05 -3.19
CA GLU A 102 -2.78 6.53 -4.09
C GLU A 102 -3.41 7.61 -4.98
N LEU A 103 -3.55 8.85 -4.49
CA LEU A 103 -3.97 9.97 -5.35
C LEU A 103 -2.99 10.18 -6.50
N VAL A 104 -1.69 10.09 -6.23
CA VAL A 104 -0.66 10.24 -7.26
C VAL A 104 -0.64 9.03 -8.19
N PHE A 105 -0.39 7.84 -7.64
CA PHE A 105 -0.06 6.66 -8.47
C PHE A 105 -1.29 6.03 -9.12
N ARG A 106 -2.42 5.95 -8.42
CA ARG A 106 -3.66 5.33 -8.97
C ARG A 106 -4.58 6.38 -9.54
N GLY A 107 -4.69 7.53 -8.88
CA GLY A 107 -5.52 8.62 -9.37
C GLY A 107 -4.96 9.28 -10.62
N ILE A 108 -3.70 9.71 -10.59
CA ILE A 108 -3.11 10.53 -11.66
C ILE A 108 -2.30 9.68 -12.63
N VAL A 109 -1.27 8.96 -12.14
CA VAL A 109 -0.33 8.22 -13.01
C VAL A 109 -1.05 7.11 -13.75
N PHE A 110 -1.67 6.16 -13.05
CA PHE A 110 -2.43 5.07 -13.65
C PHE A 110 -3.57 5.60 -14.53
N GLY A 111 -4.34 6.59 -14.04
CA GLY A 111 -5.44 7.20 -14.81
C GLY A 111 -5.00 7.81 -16.13
N ASN A 112 -3.82 8.44 -16.19
CA ASN A 112 -3.29 8.98 -17.45
C ASN A 112 -2.66 7.89 -18.33
N MET A 113 -1.97 6.91 -17.76
CA MET A 113 -1.44 5.76 -18.51
C MET A 113 -2.54 4.99 -19.24
N ARG A 114 -3.71 4.85 -18.62
CA ARG A 114 -4.89 4.19 -19.22
C ARG A 114 -5.40 4.86 -20.50
N LYS A 115 -5.05 6.11 -20.77
CA LYS A 115 -5.43 6.82 -22.01
C LYS A 115 -4.57 6.40 -23.20
N ILE A 116 -3.35 5.91 -22.97
CA ILE A 116 -2.35 5.67 -24.03
C ILE A 116 -1.84 4.23 -24.08
N MET A 117 -2.21 3.39 -23.10
CA MET A 117 -1.77 2.00 -23.04
C MET A 117 -2.87 1.07 -22.50
N ASN A 118 -2.69 -0.25 -22.70
CA ASN A 118 -3.62 -1.25 -22.19
C ASN A 118 -3.53 -1.42 -20.67
N VAL A 119 -4.52 -2.11 -20.08
CA VAL A 119 -4.64 -2.30 -18.62
C VAL A 119 -3.40 -2.97 -18.01
N PRO A 120 -2.91 -4.13 -18.52
CA PRO A 120 -1.75 -4.78 -17.92
C PRO A 120 -0.50 -3.89 -17.92
N GLN A 121 -0.25 -3.14 -18.98
CA GLN A 121 0.86 -2.20 -19.06
C GLN A 121 0.73 -1.07 -18.04
N ALA A 122 -0.46 -0.47 -17.92
CA ALA A 122 -0.70 0.61 -16.96
C ALA A 122 -0.57 0.12 -15.51
N VAL A 123 -1.09 -1.07 -15.19
CA VAL A 123 -0.94 -1.72 -13.88
C VAL A 123 0.53 -1.93 -13.56
N PHE A 124 1.27 -2.57 -14.46
CA PHE A 124 2.68 -2.89 -14.27
C PHE A 124 3.52 -1.62 -14.09
N LEU A 125 3.40 -0.65 -14.98
CA LEU A 125 4.22 0.57 -14.95
C LEU A 125 3.90 1.46 -13.76
N SER A 126 2.62 1.61 -13.38
CA SER A 126 2.26 2.38 -12.20
C SER A 126 2.76 1.73 -10.89
N ALA A 127 2.74 0.40 -10.82
CA ALA A 127 3.30 -0.33 -9.69
C ALA A 127 4.84 -0.27 -9.66
N LEU A 128 5.48 -0.34 -10.82
CA LEU A 128 6.94 -0.20 -10.94
C LEU A 128 7.41 1.17 -10.47
N LEU A 129 6.78 2.25 -10.93
CA LEU A 129 7.09 3.61 -10.49
C LEU A 129 6.84 3.78 -8.98
N PHE A 130 5.75 3.19 -8.48
CA PHE A 130 5.45 3.20 -7.05
C PHE A 130 6.53 2.50 -6.22
N GLY A 131 7.03 1.36 -6.68
CA GLY A 131 8.16 0.69 -6.02
C GLY A 131 9.44 1.52 -6.04
N LEU A 132 9.78 2.11 -7.20
CA LEU A 132 11.04 2.85 -7.41
C LEU A 132 11.19 4.07 -6.49
N ILE A 133 10.13 4.76 -6.11
CA ILE A 133 10.21 5.94 -5.22
C ILE A 133 10.66 5.62 -3.79
N HIS A 134 10.71 4.35 -3.40
CA HIS A 134 11.14 3.98 -2.05
C HIS A 134 12.67 3.93 -1.86
N PHE A 135 13.44 3.98 -2.95
CA PHE A 135 14.91 4.09 -2.96
C PHE A 135 15.68 3.01 -2.17
N ASN A 136 15.05 1.90 -1.84
CA ASN A 136 15.72 0.72 -1.31
C ASN A 136 15.06 -0.57 -1.82
N VAL A 137 15.87 -1.61 -1.99
CA VAL A 137 15.42 -2.85 -2.66
C VAL A 137 14.32 -3.60 -1.90
N VAL A 138 14.34 -3.57 -0.58
CA VAL A 138 13.34 -4.28 0.25
C VAL A 138 11.96 -3.65 0.07
N GLN A 139 11.88 -2.33 0.26
CA GLN A 139 10.63 -1.60 0.05
C GLN A 139 10.21 -1.58 -1.42
N PHE A 140 11.17 -1.52 -2.36
CA PHE A 140 10.88 -1.65 -3.79
C PHE A 140 10.11 -2.94 -4.09
N VAL A 141 10.62 -4.09 -3.66
CA VAL A 141 9.97 -5.38 -3.92
C VAL A 141 8.58 -5.44 -3.29
N TYR A 142 8.47 -5.04 -2.02
CA TYR A 142 7.19 -5.02 -1.32
C TYR A 142 6.18 -4.07 -1.99
N ALA A 143 6.58 -2.82 -2.23
CA ALA A 143 5.71 -1.80 -2.79
C ALA A 143 5.32 -2.09 -4.25
N PHE A 144 6.23 -2.66 -5.05
CA PHE A 144 5.91 -3.11 -6.40
C PHE A 144 4.82 -4.19 -6.40
N LEU A 145 5.00 -5.26 -5.60
CA LEU A 145 4.05 -6.38 -5.54
C LEU A 145 2.69 -5.94 -4.95
N LEU A 146 2.70 -5.21 -3.86
CA LEU A 146 1.48 -4.62 -3.32
C LEU A 146 0.85 -3.64 -4.33
N GLY A 147 1.68 -2.88 -5.01
CA GLY A 147 1.30 -1.93 -6.03
C GLY A 147 0.51 -2.52 -7.20
N LEU A 148 0.83 -3.74 -7.62
CA LEU A 148 0.06 -4.47 -8.63
C LEU A 148 -1.37 -4.75 -8.12
N VAL A 149 -1.51 -5.17 -6.88
CA VAL A 149 -2.82 -5.45 -6.24
C VAL A 149 -3.65 -4.18 -6.11
N LEU A 150 -3.04 -3.09 -5.62
CA LEU A 150 -3.73 -1.80 -5.47
C LEU A 150 -4.18 -1.22 -6.81
N ALA A 151 -3.37 -1.36 -7.86
CA ALA A 151 -3.76 -0.96 -9.22
C ALA A 151 -4.91 -1.83 -9.77
N ALA A 152 -4.93 -3.13 -9.45
CA ALA A 152 -6.05 -4.02 -9.79
C ALA A 152 -7.33 -3.63 -9.05
N PHE A 153 -7.26 -3.25 -7.78
CA PHE A 153 -8.41 -2.73 -7.03
C PHE A 153 -8.95 -1.43 -7.66
N MET A 154 -8.08 -0.48 -8.00
CA MET A 154 -8.47 0.73 -8.73
C MET A 154 -9.15 0.41 -10.04
N TYR A 155 -8.58 -0.50 -10.84
CA TYR A 155 -9.14 -0.88 -12.14
C TYR A 155 -10.52 -1.55 -12.02
N LYS A 156 -10.64 -2.54 -11.11
CA LYS A 156 -11.89 -3.30 -10.94
C LYS A 156 -13.03 -2.48 -10.32
N SER A 157 -12.70 -1.60 -9.36
CA SER A 157 -13.70 -0.76 -8.69
C SER A 157 -14.02 0.52 -9.47
N GLY A 158 -13.12 0.96 -10.33
CA GLY A 158 -13.19 2.27 -10.97
C GLY A 158 -12.89 3.45 -10.03
N HIS A 159 -12.52 3.21 -8.78
CA HIS A 159 -12.34 4.24 -7.75
C HIS A 159 -11.03 4.10 -6.99
N VAL A 160 -10.30 5.21 -6.83
CA VAL A 160 -9.06 5.24 -6.05
C VAL A 160 -9.27 4.83 -4.58
N TYR A 161 -10.48 4.99 -4.05
CA TYR A 161 -10.79 4.62 -2.65
C TYR A 161 -10.53 3.15 -2.34
N ALA A 162 -10.73 2.25 -3.31
CA ALA A 162 -10.42 0.84 -3.11
C ALA A 162 -8.92 0.60 -2.89
N ALA A 163 -8.09 1.28 -3.68
CA ALA A 163 -6.64 1.23 -3.51
C ALA A 163 -6.21 1.90 -2.19
N MET A 164 -6.79 3.06 -1.84
CA MET A 164 -6.54 3.72 -0.55
C MET A 164 -6.86 2.83 0.64
N ILE A 165 -8.04 2.19 0.65
CA ILE A 165 -8.45 1.28 1.73
C ILE A 165 -7.48 0.10 1.84
N GLY A 166 -7.13 -0.51 0.72
CA GLY A 166 -6.14 -1.59 0.71
C GLY A 166 -4.78 -1.14 1.25
N HIS A 167 -4.27 -0.01 0.78
CA HIS A 167 -2.97 0.50 1.21
C HIS A 167 -2.96 0.90 2.70
N ILE A 168 -3.99 1.60 3.18
CA ILE A 168 -4.18 1.91 4.60
C ILE A 168 -4.21 0.62 5.44
N THR A 169 -4.93 -0.41 4.98
CA THR A 169 -5.01 -1.70 5.66
C THR A 169 -3.63 -2.36 5.76
N ALA A 170 -2.85 -2.38 4.67
CA ALA A 170 -1.50 -2.96 4.65
C ALA A 170 -0.56 -2.24 5.62
N ASN A 171 -0.53 -0.91 5.59
CA ASN A 171 0.35 -0.11 6.43
C ASN A 171 -0.08 -0.12 7.90
N ALA A 172 -1.38 -0.02 8.20
CA ALA A 172 -1.88 -0.11 9.57
C ALA A 172 -1.56 -1.48 10.19
N PHE A 173 -1.74 -2.57 9.42
CA PHE A 173 -1.36 -3.89 9.87
C PHE A 173 0.15 -3.99 10.15
N ALA A 174 1.01 -3.47 9.27
CA ALA A 174 2.45 -3.48 9.44
C ALA A 174 2.88 -2.70 10.69
N VAL A 175 2.34 -1.49 10.90
CA VAL A 175 2.61 -0.65 12.08
C VAL A 175 2.18 -1.37 13.37
N ILE A 176 0.93 -1.81 13.44
CA ILE A 176 0.40 -2.49 14.65
C ILE A 176 1.22 -3.73 14.96
N ARG A 177 1.55 -4.54 13.95
CA ARG A 177 2.34 -5.75 14.13
C ARG A 177 3.74 -5.48 14.65
N THR A 178 4.40 -4.46 14.12
CA THR A 178 5.77 -4.09 14.51
C THR A 178 5.80 -3.56 15.94
N GLU A 179 4.91 -2.63 16.28
CA GLU A 179 4.85 -1.99 17.58
C GLU A 179 4.39 -2.92 18.70
N THR A 180 3.46 -3.84 18.41
CA THR A 180 2.92 -4.76 19.42
C THR A 180 3.63 -6.10 19.50
N GLY A 181 4.42 -6.45 18.47
CA GLY A 181 5.05 -7.77 18.35
C GLY A 181 4.06 -8.91 18.08
N ILE A 182 2.79 -8.60 17.75
CA ILE A 182 1.81 -9.65 17.44
C ILE A 182 2.25 -10.46 16.20
N LEU A 183 2.03 -11.78 16.23
CA LEU A 183 2.43 -12.69 15.17
C LEU A 183 3.96 -12.74 14.89
N LYS A 184 4.80 -12.34 15.85
CA LYS A 184 6.26 -12.34 15.69
C LYS A 184 6.83 -13.73 15.32
N TRP A 185 6.19 -14.80 15.79
CA TRP A 185 6.56 -16.18 15.46
C TRP A 185 6.48 -16.50 13.96
N THR A 186 5.69 -15.75 13.18
CA THR A 186 5.51 -16.02 11.75
C THR A 186 6.66 -15.53 10.86
N VAL A 187 7.70 -14.96 11.47
CA VAL A 187 8.94 -14.52 10.79
C VAL A 187 10.19 -15.09 11.44
N ASP A 188 10.07 -16.16 12.21
CA ASP A 188 11.17 -16.83 12.90
C ASP A 188 12.01 -17.77 12.01
N GLY A 189 11.66 -17.87 10.73
CA GLY A 189 12.33 -18.74 9.76
C GLY A 189 11.92 -20.22 9.84
N SER A 190 11.02 -20.59 10.73
CA SER A 190 10.53 -21.97 10.85
C SER A 190 9.75 -22.42 9.60
N VAL A 191 9.69 -23.73 9.39
CA VAL A 191 8.87 -24.32 8.31
C VAL A 191 7.41 -23.88 8.44
N MET A 192 6.88 -23.79 9.68
CA MET A 192 5.52 -23.33 9.93
C MET A 192 5.32 -21.88 9.48
N ALA A 193 6.27 -20.99 9.75
CA ALA A 193 6.22 -19.60 9.32
C ALA A 193 6.17 -19.49 7.78
N TRP A 194 6.97 -20.28 7.08
CA TRP A 194 6.94 -20.34 5.60
C TRP A 194 5.62 -20.89 5.08
N VAL A 195 5.14 -22.00 5.63
CA VAL A 195 3.87 -22.63 5.20
C VAL A 195 2.69 -21.67 5.37
N VAL A 196 2.57 -21.03 6.54
CA VAL A 196 1.50 -20.06 6.78
C VAL A 196 1.58 -18.87 5.81
N SER A 197 2.78 -18.38 5.53
CA SER A 197 2.97 -17.26 4.60
C SER A 197 2.56 -17.62 3.17
N VAL A 198 2.93 -18.81 2.69
CA VAL A 198 2.56 -19.30 1.35
C VAL A 198 1.05 -19.54 1.25
N ILE A 199 0.43 -20.12 2.28
CA ILE A 199 -1.05 -20.30 2.31
C ILE A 199 -1.74 -18.94 2.26
N CYS A 200 -1.31 -17.96 3.07
CA CYS A 200 -1.88 -16.61 3.05
C CYS A 200 -1.72 -15.94 1.68
N LEU A 201 -0.58 -16.10 1.03
CA LEU A 201 -0.39 -15.58 -0.33
C LEU A 201 -1.37 -16.21 -1.33
N GLY A 202 -1.55 -17.54 -1.26
CA GLY A 202 -2.51 -18.26 -2.10
C GLY A 202 -3.95 -17.80 -1.87
N VAL A 203 -4.37 -17.67 -0.62
CA VAL A 203 -5.73 -17.19 -0.26
C VAL A 203 -5.97 -15.75 -0.73
N GLY A 204 -4.97 -14.88 -0.61
CA GLY A 204 -5.10 -13.49 -1.06
C GLY A 204 -5.07 -13.32 -2.59
N ALA A 205 -4.58 -14.33 -3.33
CA ALA A 205 -4.49 -14.28 -4.80
C ALA A 205 -5.74 -14.80 -5.51
N VAL A 206 -6.67 -15.46 -4.81
CA VAL A 206 -7.96 -15.99 -5.32
C VAL A 206 -9.04 -14.93 -5.22
#